data_9317c720c6f78839c68982a541e52fa9
#
_entry.id   9317c720c6f78839c68982a541e52fa9
#
_cell.length_a   1.000
_cell.length_b   1.000
_cell.length_c   1.000
_cell.angle_alpha   90.00
_cell.angle_beta   90.00
_cell.angle_gamma   90.00
#
_symmetry.space_group_name_H-M   'P 1'
#
loop_
_entity.id
_entity.type
_entity.pdbx_description
1 polymer ?
#
loop_
_entity_poly.entity_id
_entity_poly.type
_entity_poly.pdbx_seq_one_letter_code
_entity_poly.pdbx_strand_id
1 'polypeptide(L)'
;MRKLVVKRKRSFVGGMLPYLFVVGIDFSEFEKMSEEEKDSVCFDISNGEIMEIEISNKASKIFAIAATANGVALSNEMPIKSGNQEERVEIVTKYSLIKGSKLVLKNS
;
A
#
# COMPACT_ATOMS: atom_id res chain seq x y z
N MET A 1 18.90 -3.75 -6.40
CA MET A 1 17.43 -3.66 -6.17
C MET A 1 16.81 -5.04 -6.11
N ARG A 2 15.64 -5.16 -5.55
CA ARG A 2 14.93 -6.42 -5.41
C ARG A 2 13.46 -6.25 -5.79
N LYS A 3 12.76 -7.36 -6.01
CA LYS A 3 11.37 -7.36 -6.42
C LYS A 3 10.44 -7.29 -5.21
N LEU A 4 9.42 -6.43 -5.29
CA LEU A 4 8.28 -6.41 -4.39
C LEU A 4 7.04 -6.78 -5.19
N VAL A 5 6.32 -7.79 -4.74
CA VAL A 5 5.05 -8.19 -5.34
C VAL A 5 3.94 -7.74 -4.39
N VAL A 6 3.05 -6.89 -4.90
CA VAL A 6 1.91 -6.38 -4.13
C VAL A 6 0.63 -6.87 -4.78
N LYS A 7 -0.19 -7.56 -4.02
CA LYS A 7 -1.49 -8.06 -4.46
C LYS A 7 -2.59 -7.32 -3.71
N ARG A 8 -3.53 -6.74 -4.44
CA ARG A 8 -4.74 -6.20 -3.83
C ARG A 8 -5.85 -7.25 -3.94
N LYS A 9 -6.25 -7.81 -2.82
CA LYS A 9 -7.34 -8.80 -2.79
C LYS A 9 -8.62 -8.14 -3.28
N ARG A 10 -9.32 -8.81 -4.19
CA ARG A 10 -10.57 -8.31 -4.75
C ARG A 10 -11.59 -8.08 -3.63
N SER A 11 -12.29 -6.94 -3.69
CA SER A 11 -13.29 -6.56 -2.71
C SER A 11 -14.45 -5.86 -3.41
N PHE A 12 -15.67 -6.04 -2.92
CA PHE A 12 -16.83 -5.29 -3.38
C PHE A 12 -16.83 -3.87 -2.83
N VAL A 13 -16.28 -3.67 -1.64
CA VAL A 13 -16.22 -2.36 -0.99
C VAL A 13 -14.98 -1.62 -1.52
N GLY A 14 -15.21 -0.41 -2.07
CA GLY A 14 -14.14 0.41 -2.59
C GLY A 14 -13.51 -0.11 -3.87
N GLY A 15 -14.14 -1.11 -4.54
CA GLY A 15 -13.55 -1.76 -5.71
C GLY A 15 -13.41 -0.87 -6.93
N MET A 16 -14.20 0.21 -7.02
CA MET A 16 -14.20 1.13 -8.17
C MET A 16 -13.01 2.08 -8.18
N LEU A 17 -12.37 2.30 -7.02
CA LEU A 17 -11.28 3.27 -6.90
C LEU A 17 -9.94 2.55 -6.73
N PRO A 18 -8.87 3.06 -7.34
CA PRO A 18 -7.54 2.52 -7.07
C PRO A 18 -7.13 2.84 -5.64
N TYR A 19 -6.36 1.94 -5.05
CA TYR A 19 -5.65 2.23 -3.81
C TYR A 19 -4.24 2.68 -4.17
N LEU A 20 -3.60 3.37 -3.24
CA LEU A 20 -2.19 3.72 -3.36
C LEU A 20 -1.40 2.90 -2.35
N PHE A 21 -0.19 2.52 -2.69
CA PHE A 21 0.74 2.01 -1.69
C PHE A 21 2.06 2.76 -1.77
N VAL A 22 2.70 2.94 -0.63
CA VAL A 22 3.92 3.73 -0.48
C VAL A 22 4.99 2.86 0.15
N VAL A 23 6.18 2.86 -0.41
CA VAL A 23 7.28 1.98 0.00
C VAL A 23 8.46 2.80 0.52
N GLY A 24 9.00 2.37 1.65
CA GLY A 24 10.29 2.86 2.15
C GLY A 24 10.21 4.03 3.12
N ILE A 25 9.05 4.64 3.30
CA ILE A 25 8.85 5.78 4.19
C ILE A 25 7.55 5.61 4.97
N ASP A 26 7.40 6.34 6.07
CA ASP A 26 6.16 6.36 6.82
C ASP A 26 5.21 7.44 6.31
N PHE A 27 3.98 7.46 6.81
CA PHE A 27 2.96 8.40 6.37
C PHE A 27 3.36 9.85 6.68
N SER A 28 3.97 10.09 7.82
CA SER A 28 4.41 11.44 8.22
C SER A 28 5.43 12.02 7.25
N GLU A 29 6.40 11.22 6.85
CA GLU A 29 7.39 11.62 5.84
C GLU A 29 6.71 11.85 4.48
N PHE A 30 5.80 10.96 4.11
CA PHE A 30 5.07 11.04 2.84
C PHE A 30 4.28 12.34 2.72
N GLU A 31 3.57 12.75 3.78
CA GLU A 31 2.79 13.98 3.79
C GLU A 31 3.62 15.22 3.51
N LYS A 32 4.89 15.23 3.93
CA LYS A 32 5.79 16.37 3.79
C LYS A 32 6.45 16.47 2.42
N MET A 33 6.30 15.45 1.60
CA MET A 33 6.92 15.41 0.27
C MET A 33 6.21 16.32 -0.72
N SER A 34 6.94 16.80 -1.72
CA SER A 34 6.36 17.45 -2.90
C SER A 34 5.61 16.41 -3.73
N GLU A 35 4.73 16.86 -4.64
CA GLU A 35 4.01 15.96 -5.53
C GLU A 35 4.97 15.10 -6.38
N GLU A 36 6.06 15.69 -6.85
CA GLU A 36 7.07 14.96 -7.62
C GLU A 36 7.74 13.85 -6.80
N GLU A 37 8.07 14.17 -5.54
CA GLU A 37 8.68 13.19 -4.64
C GLU A 37 7.69 12.06 -4.31
N LYS A 38 6.41 12.40 -4.08
CA LYS A 38 5.35 11.42 -3.81
C LYS A 38 5.22 10.43 -4.98
N ASP A 39 5.26 10.93 -6.21
CA ASP A 39 5.13 10.07 -7.40
C ASP A 39 6.24 9.03 -7.50
N SER A 40 7.41 9.31 -6.94
CA SER A 40 8.54 8.37 -6.99
C SER A 40 8.43 7.20 -6.00
N VAL A 41 7.58 7.33 -4.97
CA VAL A 41 7.46 6.32 -3.90
C VAL A 41 6.05 5.75 -3.77
N CYS A 42 5.10 6.24 -4.57
CA CYS A 42 3.68 5.91 -4.48
C CYS A 42 3.21 5.24 -5.77
N PHE A 43 2.43 4.19 -5.65
CA PHE A 43 1.96 3.38 -6.77
C PHE A 43 0.46 3.13 -6.65
N ASP A 44 -0.25 3.21 -7.80
CA ASP A 44 -1.67 2.89 -7.87
C ASP A 44 -1.86 1.39 -8.06
N ILE A 45 -2.83 0.82 -7.38
CA ILE A 45 -3.19 -0.59 -7.58
C ILE A 45 -4.71 -0.73 -7.66
N SER A 46 -5.18 -1.35 -8.73
CA SER A 46 -6.60 -1.57 -8.99
C SER A 46 -7.13 -2.80 -8.26
N ASN A 47 -8.44 -2.89 -8.12
CA ASN A 47 -9.09 -4.00 -7.44
C ASN A 47 -8.71 -5.34 -8.09
N GLY A 48 -8.17 -6.26 -7.29
CA GLY A 48 -7.74 -7.57 -7.77
C GLY A 48 -6.42 -7.59 -8.51
N GLU A 49 -5.76 -6.45 -8.64
CA GLU A 49 -4.49 -6.36 -9.37
C GLU A 49 -3.33 -6.93 -8.57
N ILE A 50 -2.35 -7.50 -9.30
CA ILE A 50 -1.06 -7.90 -8.75
C ILE A 50 -0.01 -7.09 -9.48
N MET A 51 0.82 -6.38 -8.73
CA MET A 51 1.90 -5.57 -9.28
C MET A 51 3.26 -6.08 -8.84
N GLU A 52 4.22 -6.00 -9.73
CA GLU A 52 5.62 -6.27 -9.42
C GLU A 52 6.41 -4.99 -9.65
N ILE A 53 7.14 -4.55 -8.64
CA ILE A 53 8.00 -3.36 -8.73
C ILE A 53 9.37 -3.68 -8.18
N GLU A 54 10.34 -2.88 -8.57
CA GLU A 54 11.68 -2.96 -8.00
C GLU A 54 11.82 -1.94 -6.89
N ILE A 55 12.37 -2.36 -5.76
CA ILE A 55 12.58 -1.52 -4.60
C ILE A 55 14.04 -1.60 -4.14
N SER A 56 14.45 -0.60 -3.37
CA SER A 56 15.77 -0.61 -2.73
C SER A 56 15.90 -1.79 -1.78
N ASN A 57 17.08 -2.40 -1.74
CA ASN A 57 17.38 -3.44 -0.75
C ASN A 57 17.28 -2.93 0.69
N LYS A 58 17.32 -1.61 0.87
CA LYS A 58 17.20 -0.96 2.20
C LYS A 58 15.76 -0.60 2.56
N ALA A 59 14.81 -0.74 1.64
CA ALA A 59 13.41 -0.45 1.95
C ALA A 59 12.93 -1.37 3.08
N SER A 60 12.33 -0.78 4.12
CA SER A 60 12.01 -1.50 5.36
C SER A 60 10.55 -1.42 5.77
N LYS A 61 9.71 -0.72 5.01
CA LYS A 61 8.29 -0.55 5.36
C LYS A 61 7.44 -0.26 4.14
N ILE A 62 6.15 -0.55 4.27
CA ILE A 62 5.14 -0.27 3.25
C ILE A 62 3.82 0.03 3.95
N PHE A 63 3.04 0.95 3.40
CA PHE A 63 1.66 1.19 3.83
C PHE A 63 0.77 1.48 2.63
N ALA A 64 -0.54 1.38 2.80
CA ALA A 64 -1.51 1.65 1.75
C ALA A 64 -2.47 2.77 2.17
N ILE A 65 -2.98 3.48 1.16
CA ILE A 65 -3.89 4.61 1.33
C ILE A 65 -5.08 4.40 0.40
N ALA A 66 -6.28 4.73 0.89
CA ALA A 66 -7.47 4.78 0.04
C ALA A 66 -8.22 6.07 0.29
N ALA A 67 -8.69 6.71 -0.78
CA ALA A 67 -9.59 7.85 -0.67
C ALA A 67 -10.98 7.34 -0.28
N THR A 68 -11.63 8.00 0.67
CA THR A 68 -12.98 7.67 1.10
C THR A 68 -13.84 8.93 1.09
N ALA A 69 -15.15 8.76 1.25
CA ALA A 69 -16.08 9.89 1.33
C ALA A 69 -15.76 10.82 2.50
N ASN A 70 -15.17 10.31 3.57
CA ASN A 70 -14.86 11.05 4.79
C ASN A 70 -13.38 11.41 4.93
N GLY A 71 -12.60 11.30 3.86
CA GLY A 71 -11.17 11.62 3.87
C GLY A 71 -10.33 10.46 3.37
N VAL A 72 -9.26 10.16 4.09
CA VAL A 72 -8.28 9.14 3.69
C VAL A 72 -8.25 8.01 4.71
N ALA A 73 -8.35 6.78 4.23
CA ALA A 73 -8.14 5.60 5.07
C ALA A 73 -6.70 5.12 4.90
N LEU A 74 -6.04 4.87 6.03
CA LEU A 74 -4.66 4.35 6.05
C LEU A 74 -4.66 2.92 6.52
N SER A 75 -3.78 2.10 5.94
CA SER A 75 -3.51 0.77 6.46
C SER A 75 -2.53 0.85 7.64
N ASN A 76 -2.30 -0.28 8.27
CA ASN A 76 -1.16 -0.44 9.16
C ASN A 76 0.14 -0.26 8.35
N GLU A 77 1.19 0.20 9.02
CA GLU A 77 2.53 0.23 8.46
C GLU A 77 3.15 -1.14 8.65
N MET A 78 3.52 -1.79 7.56
CA MET A 78 4.04 -3.15 7.63
C MET A 78 5.54 -3.15 7.42
N PRO A 79 6.33 -3.75 8.34
CA PRO A 79 7.76 -3.87 8.13
C PRO A 79 8.05 -4.90 7.04
N ILE A 80 9.06 -4.61 6.22
CA ILE A 80 9.63 -5.56 5.27
C ILE A 80 11.10 -5.73 5.57
N LYS A 81 11.61 -6.95 5.45
CA LYS A 81 13.00 -7.23 5.76
C LYS A 81 13.91 -6.59 4.72
N SER A 82 14.97 -5.91 5.17
CA SER A 82 16.00 -5.44 4.24
C SER A 82 16.79 -6.65 3.71
N GLY A 83 17.34 -6.49 2.51
CA GLY A 83 18.10 -7.56 1.87
C GLY A 83 17.81 -7.62 0.37
N ASN A 84 18.17 -8.72 -0.26
CA ASN A 84 18.03 -8.90 -1.69
C ASN A 84 16.94 -9.94 -2.07
N GLN A 85 16.20 -10.44 -1.12
CA GLN A 85 15.13 -11.40 -1.37
C GLN A 85 13.87 -10.72 -1.89
N GLU A 86 13.06 -11.47 -2.63
CA GLU A 86 11.74 -11.02 -3.06
C GLU A 86 10.82 -10.90 -1.85
N GLU A 87 10.04 -9.81 -1.80
CA GLU A 87 9.01 -9.61 -0.78
C GLU A 87 7.63 -9.68 -1.41
N ARG A 88 6.67 -10.23 -0.68
CA ARG A 88 5.27 -10.34 -1.13
C ARG A 88 4.34 -9.79 -0.07
N VAL A 89 3.45 -8.89 -0.50
CA VAL A 89 2.51 -8.20 0.38
C VAL A 89 1.11 -8.30 -0.20
N GLU A 90 0.12 -8.49 0.65
CA GLU A 90 -1.29 -8.45 0.23
C GLU A 90 -2.01 -7.30 0.92
N ILE A 91 -2.75 -6.51 0.14
CA ILE A 91 -3.64 -5.46 0.63
C ILE A 91 -5.04 -6.05 0.72
N VAL A 92 -5.63 -6.02 1.89
CA VAL A 92 -6.98 -6.55 2.14
C VAL A 92 -7.88 -5.42 2.62
N THR A 93 -9.08 -5.35 2.05
CA THR A 93 -10.11 -4.43 2.51
C THR A 93 -11.05 -5.20 3.44
N LYS A 94 -11.15 -4.74 4.69
CA LYS A 94 -12.10 -5.28 5.66
C LYS A 94 -13.24 -4.28 5.83
N TYR A 95 -14.47 -4.78 5.86
CA TYR A 95 -15.64 -3.94 5.99
C TYR A 95 -16.41 -4.28 7.27
N SER A 96 -16.85 -3.24 7.97
CA SER A 96 -17.70 -3.35 9.14
C SER A 96 -18.89 -2.40 8.97
N LEU A 97 -20.09 -2.86 9.26
CA LEU A 97 -21.29 -2.01 9.21
C LEU A 97 -21.22 -0.84 10.20
N ILE A 98 -20.44 -1.01 11.27
CA ILE A 98 -20.32 0.01 12.32
C ILE A 98 -19.14 0.94 12.06
N LYS A 99 -17.98 0.37 11.65
CA LYS A 99 -16.71 1.10 11.54
C LYS A 99 -16.35 1.51 10.12
N GLY A 100 -17.08 1.03 9.12
CA GLY A 100 -16.76 1.28 7.70
C GLY A 100 -15.63 0.41 7.18
N SER A 101 -14.98 0.88 6.14
CA SER A 101 -13.90 0.14 5.48
C SER A 101 -12.57 0.36 6.17
N LYS A 102 -11.73 -0.67 6.19
CA LYS A 102 -10.38 -0.63 6.74
C LYS A 102 -9.44 -1.36 5.81
N LEU A 103 -8.27 -0.76 5.57
CA LEU A 103 -7.20 -1.40 4.81
C LEU A 103 -6.26 -2.13 5.77
N VAL A 104 -5.85 -3.32 5.39
CA VAL A 104 -4.90 -4.10 6.18
C VAL A 104 -3.84 -4.67 5.25
N LEU A 105 -2.57 -4.48 5.60
CA LEU A 105 -1.46 -5.12 4.91
C LEU A 105 -1.03 -6.35 5.68
N LYS A 106 -0.72 -7.40 4.95
CA LYS A 106 -0.20 -8.64 5.54
C LYS A 106 0.77 -9.30 4.56
N ASN A 107 1.55 -10.25 5.06
CA ASN A 107 2.39 -11.07 4.20
C ASN A 107 1.51 -11.93 3.28
N SER A 108 1.91 -11.99 2.05
CA SER A 108 1.21 -12.77 1.04
C SER A 108 1.74 -14.20 0.97
#